data_4692fa3393a2c6e0c78d027ffba41505
#
_entry.id   4692fa3393a2c6e0c78d027ffba41505
#
_cell.length_a   1.000
_cell.length_b   1.000
_cell.length_c   1.000
_cell.angle_alpha   90.00
_cell.angle_beta   90.00
_cell.angle_gamma   90.00
#
_symmetry.space_group_name_H-M   'P 1'
#
loop_
_entity.id
_entity.type
_entity.pdbx_description
1 polymer ?
#
loop_
_entity_poly.entity_id
_entity_poly.type
_entity_poly.pdbx_seq_one_letter_code
_entity_poly.pdbx_strand_id
1 'polypeptide(L)'
;MSAQAKEIVNNIKQGVLAPIYFLMGEEAFYIDAISNYIEKTVLDESEKGFNQMVLYGRDVTIDDIVSNAKRYPMMAQRQVVIVKEAQDLSRTIENLVTYVENPQPTTVLVV
;
A
#
# COMPACT_ATOMS: atom_id res chain seq x y z
N MET A 1 6.41 -18.18 7.56
CA MET A 1 6.15 -16.73 7.67
C MET A 1 6.73 -16.23 9.00
N SER A 2 7.37 -15.09 8.98
CA SER A 2 7.93 -14.50 10.21
C SER A 2 6.82 -14.11 11.20
N ALA A 3 7.18 -13.96 12.48
CA ALA A 3 6.22 -13.50 13.49
C ALA A 3 5.64 -12.14 13.15
N GLN A 4 6.46 -11.25 12.63
CA GLN A 4 6.04 -9.92 12.21
C GLN A 4 5.03 -9.96 11.06
N ALA A 5 5.29 -10.80 10.07
CA ALA A 5 4.37 -10.97 8.94
C ALA A 5 3.04 -11.56 9.39
N LYS A 6 3.07 -12.53 10.31
CA LYS A 6 1.84 -13.11 10.89
C LYS A 6 1.02 -12.06 11.62
N GLU A 7 1.67 -11.18 12.36
CA GLU A 7 1.00 -10.12 13.09
C GLU A 7 0.30 -9.15 12.13
N ILE A 8 0.97 -8.77 11.05
CA ILE A 8 0.38 -7.90 10.03
C ILE A 8 -0.88 -8.54 9.44
N VAL A 9 -0.79 -9.80 9.04
CA VAL A 9 -1.92 -10.52 8.44
C VAL A 9 -3.08 -10.64 9.44
N ASN A 10 -2.78 -10.97 10.69
CA ASN A 10 -3.82 -11.09 11.73
C ASN A 10 -4.52 -9.76 11.98
N ASN A 11 -3.78 -8.66 12.02
CA ASN A 11 -4.36 -7.33 12.19
C ASN A 11 -5.29 -6.98 11.03
N ILE A 12 -4.90 -7.29 9.82
CA ILE A 12 -5.73 -7.05 8.64
C ILE A 12 -7.03 -7.85 8.72
N LYS A 13 -6.95 -9.13 9.13
CA LYS A 13 -8.12 -9.98 9.30
C LYS A 13 -9.11 -9.41 10.31
N GLN A 14 -8.62 -8.71 11.32
CA GLN A 14 -9.45 -8.12 12.37
C GLN A 14 -9.92 -6.70 12.01
N GLY A 15 -9.63 -6.23 10.80
CA GLY A 15 -10.00 -4.89 10.37
C GLY A 15 -9.08 -3.79 10.87
N VAL A 16 -7.96 -4.14 11.48
CA VAL A 16 -6.96 -3.18 11.95
C VAL A 16 -5.95 -2.93 10.84
N LEU A 17 -6.06 -1.77 10.20
CA LEU A 17 -5.23 -1.42 9.05
C LEU A 17 -4.34 -0.22 9.38
N ALA A 18 -3.07 -0.32 9.01
CA ALA A 18 -2.16 0.81 9.04
C ALA A 18 -2.32 1.64 7.76
N PRO A 19 -2.09 2.95 7.80
CA PRO A 19 -2.15 3.77 6.59
C PRO A 19 -1.00 3.48 5.61
N ILE A 20 0.11 2.92 6.09
CA ILE A 20 1.27 2.61 5.25
C ILE A 20 1.87 1.28 5.67
N TYR A 21 2.17 0.45 4.68
CA TYR A 21 2.94 -0.78 4.86
C TYR A 21 4.19 -0.71 4.01
N PHE A 22 5.35 -0.63 4.66
CA PHE A 22 6.63 -0.76 3.99
C PHE A 22 7.05 -2.22 3.99
N LEU A 23 6.98 -2.86 2.83
CA LEU A 23 7.34 -4.27 2.66
C LEU A 23 8.73 -4.34 2.03
N MET A 24 9.76 -4.15 2.85
CA MET A 24 11.13 -4.07 2.39
C MET A 24 11.95 -5.24 2.88
N GLY A 25 12.95 -5.57 2.11
CA GLY A 25 14.12 -6.33 2.55
C GLY A 25 14.05 -7.81 2.30
N GLU A 26 13.99 -8.60 3.31
CA GLU A 26 14.64 -9.90 3.38
C GLU A 26 14.04 -11.01 2.55
N GLU A 27 12.73 -11.07 2.47
CA GLU A 27 12.07 -12.25 1.92
C GLU A 27 11.02 -11.83 0.90
N ALA A 28 11.38 -11.87 -0.38
CA ALA A 28 10.47 -11.54 -1.47
C ALA A 28 9.16 -12.31 -1.38
N PHE A 29 9.20 -13.56 -0.93
CA PHE A 29 8.01 -14.39 -0.75
C PHE A 29 7.01 -13.76 0.22
N TYR A 30 7.48 -13.26 1.36
CA TYR A 30 6.60 -12.65 2.36
C TYR A 30 6.09 -11.30 1.93
N ILE A 31 6.90 -10.53 1.22
CA ILE A 31 6.48 -9.25 0.64
C ILE A 31 5.32 -9.48 -0.32
N ASP A 32 5.47 -10.43 -1.23
CA ASP A 32 4.42 -10.75 -2.20
C ASP A 32 3.18 -11.33 -1.51
N ALA A 33 3.35 -12.17 -0.52
CA ALA A 33 2.22 -12.77 0.20
C ALA A 33 1.38 -11.70 0.91
N ILE A 34 2.02 -10.76 1.61
CA ILE A 34 1.32 -9.70 2.32
C ILE A 34 0.65 -8.74 1.33
N SER A 35 1.38 -8.34 0.30
CA SER A 35 0.86 -7.45 -0.74
C SER A 35 -0.35 -8.06 -1.43
N ASN A 36 -0.27 -9.33 -1.81
CA ASN A 36 -1.38 -10.03 -2.44
C ASN A 36 -2.57 -10.18 -1.49
N TYR A 37 -2.32 -10.43 -0.21
CA TYR A 37 -3.38 -10.52 0.77
C TYR A 37 -4.14 -9.20 0.90
N ILE A 38 -3.44 -8.08 0.98
CA ILE A 38 -4.06 -6.76 1.01
C ILE A 38 -4.86 -6.51 -0.26
N GLU A 39 -4.28 -6.83 -1.41
CA GLU A 39 -4.92 -6.65 -2.72
C GLU A 39 -6.25 -7.40 -2.82
N LYS A 40 -6.33 -8.57 -2.20
CA LYS A 40 -7.53 -9.42 -2.28
C LYS A 40 -8.58 -9.09 -1.23
N THR A 41 -8.20 -8.61 -0.06
CA THR A 41 -9.08 -8.64 1.11
C THR A 41 -9.51 -7.29 1.67
N VAL A 42 -8.76 -6.22 1.42
CA VAL A 42 -9.07 -4.92 2.05
C VAL A 42 -10.34 -4.30 1.48
N LEU A 43 -10.56 -4.44 0.17
CA LEU A 43 -11.75 -3.92 -0.49
C LEU A 43 -12.58 -5.06 -1.09
N ASP A 44 -13.90 -4.86 -1.12
CA ASP A 44 -14.79 -5.74 -1.86
C ASP A 44 -14.57 -5.58 -3.36
N GLU A 45 -14.92 -6.60 -4.13
CA GLU A 45 -14.79 -6.56 -5.58
C GLU A 45 -15.52 -5.37 -6.22
N SER A 46 -16.65 -4.98 -5.65
CA SER A 46 -17.41 -3.82 -6.14
C SER A 46 -16.71 -2.50 -5.92
N GLU A 47 -15.78 -2.44 -4.95
CA GLU A 47 -15.07 -1.22 -4.61
C GLU A 47 -13.73 -1.08 -5.32
N LYS A 48 -13.15 -2.20 -5.76
CA LYS A 48 -11.78 -2.23 -6.30
C LYS A 48 -11.61 -1.41 -7.57
N GLY A 49 -12.61 -1.35 -8.41
CA GLY A 49 -12.52 -0.66 -9.69
C GLY A 49 -12.14 0.81 -9.58
N PHE A 50 -12.63 1.49 -8.53
CA PHE A 50 -12.37 2.91 -8.31
C PHE A 50 -11.41 3.20 -7.17
N ASN A 51 -11.17 2.22 -6.30
CA ASN A 51 -10.49 2.47 -5.03
C ASN A 51 -9.25 1.60 -4.82
N GLN A 52 -8.89 0.77 -5.77
CA GLN A 52 -7.66 -0.01 -5.72
C GLN A 52 -6.82 0.23 -6.95
N MET A 53 -5.52 0.49 -6.72
CA MET A 53 -4.59 0.81 -7.78
C MET A 53 -3.29 0.07 -7.54
N VAL A 54 -2.75 -0.54 -8.59
CA VAL A 54 -1.44 -1.19 -8.55
C VAL A 54 -0.51 -0.42 -9.48
N LEU A 55 0.56 0.11 -8.92
CA LEU A 55 1.56 0.89 -9.64
C LEU A 55 2.90 0.16 -9.63
N TYR A 56 3.69 0.36 -10.65
CA TYR A 56 5.03 -0.22 -10.74
C TYR A 56 6.07 0.89 -10.66
N GLY A 57 7.07 0.69 -9.82
CA GLY A 57 8.08 1.71 -9.56
C GLY A 57 8.80 2.25 -10.79
N ARG A 58 8.95 1.42 -11.83
CA ARG A 58 9.59 1.84 -13.08
C ARG A 58 8.70 2.75 -13.93
N ASP A 59 7.39 2.73 -13.71
CA ASP A 59 6.43 3.44 -14.56
C ASP A 59 5.91 4.73 -13.95
N VAL A 60 6.19 4.98 -12.67
CA VAL A 60 5.65 6.11 -11.94
C VAL A 60 6.74 6.81 -11.14
N THR A 61 6.46 8.05 -10.73
CA THR A 61 7.31 8.80 -9.81
C THR A 61 6.73 8.74 -8.41
N ILE A 62 7.52 9.16 -7.41
CA ILE A 62 7.01 9.30 -6.04
C ILE A 62 5.89 10.33 -5.99
N ASP A 63 5.97 11.40 -6.77
CA ASP A 63 4.91 12.40 -6.82
C ASP A 63 3.59 11.80 -7.32
N ASP A 64 3.65 10.90 -8.30
CA ASP A 64 2.48 10.17 -8.77
C ASP A 64 1.87 9.32 -7.65
N ILE A 65 2.70 8.63 -6.89
CA ILE A 65 2.26 7.79 -5.78
C ILE A 65 1.58 8.64 -4.71
N VAL A 66 2.21 9.73 -4.31
CA VAL A 66 1.69 10.63 -3.28
C VAL A 66 0.38 11.27 -3.72
N SER A 67 0.30 11.71 -4.98
CA SER A 67 -0.93 12.30 -5.52
C SER A 67 -2.09 11.31 -5.47
N ASN A 68 -1.85 10.06 -5.84
CA ASN A 68 -2.87 9.02 -5.77
C ASN A 68 -3.23 8.66 -4.33
N ALA A 69 -2.25 8.60 -3.43
CA ALA A 69 -2.47 8.27 -2.03
C ALA A 69 -3.29 9.33 -1.31
N LYS A 70 -3.21 10.58 -1.72
CA LYS A 70 -3.96 11.69 -1.13
C LYS A 70 -5.40 11.80 -1.60
N ARG A 71 -5.79 11.05 -2.60
CA ARG A 71 -7.17 11.07 -3.09
C ARG A 71 -8.11 10.47 -2.05
N TYR A 72 -9.36 10.92 -2.09
CA TYR A 72 -10.40 10.33 -1.24
C TYR A 72 -11.04 9.12 -1.94
N PRO A 73 -11.44 8.10 -1.19
CA PRO A 73 -12.11 6.95 -1.79
C PRO A 73 -13.46 7.35 -2.39
N MET A 74 -13.86 6.62 -3.44
CA MET A 74 -15.14 6.83 -4.11
C MET A 74 -16.10 5.71 -3.71
N MET A 75 -17.17 6.08 -2.99
CA MET A 75 -18.22 5.12 -2.59
C MET A 75 -17.67 3.95 -1.77
N ALA A 76 -16.61 4.21 -1.00
CA ALA A 76 -15.97 3.22 -0.14
C ALA A 76 -15.33 3.94 1.04
N GLN A 77 -15.03 3.19 2.10
CA GLN A 77 -14.39 3.76 3.29
C GLN A 77 -12.89 3.97 3.13
N ARG A 78 -12.27 3.21 2.22
CA ARG A 78 -10.82 3.22 2.01
C ARG A 78 -10.48 3.07 0.55
N GLN A 79 -9.29 3.54 0.19
CA GLN A 79 -8.65 3.18 -1.06
C GLN A 79 -7.33 2.45 -0.76
N VAL A 80 -6.88 1.65 -1.73
CA VAL A 80 -5.65 0.88 -1.62
C VAL A 80 -4.73 1.26 -2.78
N VAL A 81 -3.51 1.66 -2.47
CA VAL A 81 -2.49 1.93 -3.47
C VAL A 81 -1.32 0.99 -3.19
N ILE A 82 -1.04 0.11 -4.14
CA ILE A 82 0.03 -0.88 -4.03
C ILE A 82 1.11 -0.52 -5.04
N VAL A 83 2.33 -0.36 -4.57
CA VAL A 83 3.48 -0.07 -5.42
C VAL A 83 4.38 -1.30 -5.45
N LYS A 84 4.50 -1.90 -6.62
CA LYS A 84 5.38 -3.05 -6.85
C LYS A 84 6.70 -2.56 -7.45
N GLU A 85 7.76 -3.32 -7.20
CA GLU A 85 9.10 -2.99 -7.71
C GLU A 85 9.54 -1.58 -7.32
N ALA A 86 9.35 -1.24 -6.03
CA ALA A 86 9.62 0.09 -5.52
C ALA A 86 11.11 0.45 -5.51
N GLN A 87 12.01 -0.53 -5.64
CA GLN A 87 13.45 -0.27 -5.73
C GLN A 87 13.81 0.65 -6.89
N ASP A 88 12.95 0.73 -7.90
CA ASP A 88 13.19 1.61 -9.06
C ASP A 88 12.88 3.09 -8.78
N LEU A 89 12.39 3.39 -7.58
CA LEU A 89 11.98 4.74 -7.17
C LEU A 89 13.05 5.52 -6.40
N SER A 90 14.29 5.11 -6.43
CA SER A 90 15.32 5.54 -5.49
C SER A 90 15.63 7.04 -5.46
N ARG A 91 15.30 7.80 -6.51
CA ARG A 91 15.78 9.17 -6.67
C ARG A 91 15.04 10.24 -5.89
N THR A 92 13.80 10.00 -5.51
CA THR A 92 12.93 11.03 -4.90
C THR A 92 12.25 10.53 -3.64
N ILE A 93 12.90 9.64 -2.93
CA ILE A 93 12.35 9.03 -1.70
C ILE A 93 11.99 10.08 -0.64
N GLU A 94 12.67 11.22 -0.66
CA GLU A 94 12.42 12.33 0.26
C GLU A 94 10.98 12.85 0.16
N ASN A 95 10.41 12.84 -1.03
CA ASN A 95 9.03 13.27 -1.24
C ASN A 95 8.04 12.32 -0.58
N LEU A 96 8.39 11.06 -0.50
CA LEU A 96 7.58 10.08 0.21
C LEU A 96 7.62 10.30 1.72
N VAL A 97 8.75 10.74 2.26
CA VAL A 97 8.89 11.02 3.70
C VAL A 97 7.86 12.04 4.15
N THR A 98 7.63 13.09 3.39
CA THR A 98 6.64 14.11 3.72
C THR A 98 5.23 13.50 3.81
N TYR A 99 4.89 12.60 2.90
CA TYR A 99 3.60 11.89 2.97
C TYR A 99 3.52 11.00 4.22
N VAL A 100 4.60 10.28 4.52
CA VAL A 100 4.64 9.35 5.66
C VAL A 100 4.43 10.07 6.99
N GLU A 101 4.92 11.29 7.11
CA GLU A 101 4.76 12.09 8.32
C GLU A 101 3.30 12.48 8.59
N ASN A 102 2.50 12.58 7.54
CA ASN A 102 1.08 12.95 7.68
C ASN A 102 0.25 12.22 6.62
N PRO A 103 0.09 10.90 6.75
CA PRO A 103 -0.59 10.12 5.73
C PRO A 103 -2.09 10.35 5.72
N GLN A 104 -2.71 10.12 4.56
CA GLN A 104 -4.16 10.17 4.39
C GLN A 104 -4.80 8.99 5.13
N PRO A 105 -5.67 9.21 6.14
CA PRO A 105 -6.20 8.11 6.96
C PRO A 105 -7.06 7.11 6.19
N THR A 106 -7.67 7.51 5.09
CA THR A 106 -8.56 6.66 4.29
C THR A 106 -7.83 5.86 3.22
N THR A 107 -6.51 6.02 3.12
CA THR A 107 -5.69 5.30 2.13
C THR A 107 -4.84 4.25 2.81
N VAL A 108 -4.79 3.05 2.23
CA VAL A 108 -3.81 2.02 2.58
C VAL A 108 -2.76 2.01 1.47
N LEU A 109 -1.57 2.49 1.79
CA LEU A 109 -0.45 2.54 0.86
C LEU A 109 0.51 1.39 1.15
N VAL A 110 0.77 0.56 0.17
CA VAL A 110 1.71 -0.57 0.26
C VAL A 110 2.88 -0.30 -0.68
N VAL A 111 4.06 -0.26 -0.14
CA VAL A 111 5.27 0.05 -0.92
C VAL A 111 6.31 -1.05 -0.81
#